data_28da213bd5dfdfeff64c6de0d68e2737
#
_entry.id   28da213bd5dfdfeff64c6de0d68e2737
#
_cell.length_a   1.000
_cell.length_b   1.000
_cell.length_c   1.000
_cell.angle_alpha   90.00
_cell.angle_beta   90.00
_cell.angle_gamma   90.00
#
_symmetry.space_group_name_H-M   'P 1'
#
loop_
_entity.id
_entity.type
_entity.pdbx_description
1 polymer ?
#
loop_
_entity_poly.entity_id
_entity_poly.type
_entity_poly.pdbx_seq_one_letter_code
_entity_poly.pdbx_strand_id
1 'polypeptide(L)'
;MYGVTGDKFAEVCVIVDKLDKIGPDATVELLMATPGPALGDDAAKKIVQSLSLKSIKELSALTGDLGNDAVAELTTLFEVAEAYGFADWILFDASVVRGLAYYTGIVFEGFDRKGELRAICGGGRYDKLLSLYGSPTVVPACGFGFGDCVVMELLREKGVLPTLTPNLDFVVVAFNNEMRLHAVGLAAQLRGAGFAVDVLLAPKKHVDKAFSYADRVDGRRVVFVAPDEWAQKKVRVKDLRAPEDDPNKQVDLPVDGLLDALAAMGVRPN
;
A
#
# COMPACT_ATOMS: atom_id res chain seq x y z
N MET A 1 -26.80 -26.50 4.61
CA MET A 1 -26.03 -27.73 4.56
C MET A 1 -25.34 -27.89 5.92
N TYR A 2 -25.07 -29.07 6.42
CA TYR A 2 -24.36 -29.36 7.68
C TYR A 2 -24.91 -28.72 8.97
N GLY A 3 -26.17 -28.27 9.02
CA GLY A 3 -26.80 -27.70 10.22
C GLY A 3 -26.27 -26.31 10.66
N VAL A 4 -25.50 -25.61 9.82
CA VAL A 4 -25.09 -24.25 10.09
C VAL A 4 -26.28 -23.33 9.82
N THR A 5 -26.77 -22.67 10.89
CA THR A 5 -27.81 -21.64 10.82
C THR A 5 -27.21 -20.27 10.56
N GLY A 6 -28.02 -19.30 10.10
CA GLY A 6 -27.53 -17.99 9.72
C GLY A 6 -26.82 -17.23 10.84
N ASP A 7 -27.25 -17.40 12.08
CA ASP A 7 -26.65 -16.84 13.29
C ASP A 7 -25.26 -17.43 13.59
N LYS A 8 -25.03 -18.70 13.27
CA LYS A 8 -23.75 -19.40 13.45
C LYS A 8 -22.78 -19.26 12.28
N PHE A 9 -23.27 -18.81 11.13
CA PHE A 9 -22.47 -18.75 9.90
C PHE A 9 -21.22 -17.88 10.05
N ALA A 10 -21.34 -16.71 10.66
CA ALA A 10 -20.24 -15.81 10.89
C ALA A 10 -19.13 -16.44 11.78
N GLU A 11 -19.53 -17.14 12.84
CA GLU A 11 -18.60 -17.84 13.74
C GLU A 11 -17.87 -18.98 13.00
N VAL A 12 -18.60 -19.75 12.20
CA VAL A 12 -18.01 -20.80 11.37
C VAL A 12 -16.99 -20.21 10.40
N CYS A 13 -17.29 -19.11 9.70
CA CYS A 13 -16.35 -18.44 8.81
C CYS A 13 -15.07 -18.02 9.53
N VAL A 14 -15.18 -17.41 10.72
CA VAL A 14 -14.00 -17.00 11.53
C VAL A 14 -13.14 -18.19 11.96
N ILE A 15 -13.76 -19.36 12.23
CA ILE A 15 -13.01 -20.56 12.62
C ILE A 15 -12.31 -21.17 11.41
N VAL A 16 -13.02 -21.35 10.29
CA VAL A 16 -12.45 -21.99 9.10
C VAL A 16 -11.39 -21.12 8.41
N ASP A 17 -11.43 -19.79 8.53
CA ASP A 17 -10.39 -18.84 8.08
C ASP A 17 -9.02 -19.10 8.76
N LYS A 18 -9.03 -19.84 9.87
CA LYS A 18 -7.80 -20.20 10.59
C LYS A 18 -7.28 -21.60 10.24
N LEU A 19 -7.95 -22.33 9.36
CA LEU A 19 -7.65 -23.74 9.06
C LEU A 19 -6.16 -23.95 8.75
N ASP A 20 -5.58 -23.12 7.88
CA ASP A 20 -4.18 -23.23 7.47
C ASP A 20 -3.19 -22.97 8.61
N LYS A 21 -3.62 -22.25 9.67
CA LYS A 21 -2.77 -21.88 10.82
C LYS A 21 -2.82 -22.90 11.94
N ILE A 22 -4.01 -23.48 12.19
CA ILE A 22 -4.24 -24.33 13.35
C ILE A 22 -4.40 -25.82 12.99
N GLY A 23 -4.59 -26.10 11.70
CA GLY A 23 -4.79 -27.46 11.17
C GLY A 23 -6.23 -27.98 11.29
N PRO A 24 -6.51 -29.11 10.61
CA PRO A 24 -7.86 -29.66 10.50
C PRO A 24 -8.44 -30.12 11.83
N ASP A 25 -7.67 -30.80 12.67
CA ASP A 25 -8.16 -31.38 13.92
C ASP A 25 -8.58 -30.28 14.91
N ALA A 26 -7.74 -29.26 15.11
CA ALA A 26 -8.08 -28.12 15.94
C ALA A 26 -9.27 -27.31 15.39
N THR A 27 -9.42 -27.24 14.08
CA THR A 27 -10.58 -26.59 13.45
C THR A 27 -11.87 -27.36 13.73
N VAL A 28 -11.85 -28.70 13.65
CA VAL A 28 -13.00 -29.55 14.04
C VAL A 28 -13.35 -29.34 15.51
N GLU A 29 -12.39 -29.37 16.42
CA GLU A 29 -12.61 -29.11 17.84
C GLU A 29 -13.27 -27.75 18.09
N LEU A 30 -12.82 -26.69 17.44
CA LEU A 30 -13.41 -25.35 17.57
C LEU A 30 -14.82 -25.27 17.01
N LEU A 31 -15.12 -25.96 15.90
CA LEU A 31 -16.47 -26.02 15.34
C LEU A 31 -17.45 -26.76 16.26
N MET A 32 -16.97 -27.70 17.05
CA MET A 32 -17.77 -28.45 18.05
C MET A 32 -17.87 -27.73 19.39
N ALA A 33 -17.00 -26.76 19.68
CA ALA A 33 -16.86 -26.14 20.99
C ALA A 33 -18.13 -25.36 21.41
N THR A 34 -18.30 -25.28 22.75
CA THR A 34 -19.30 -24.43 23.41
C THR A 34 -18.62 -23.61 24.51
N PRO A 35 -18.71 -22.25 24.51
CA PRO A 35 -19.44 -21.43 23.54
C PRO A 35 -18.81 -21.45 22.14
N GLY A 36 -19.63 -21.42 21.10
CA GLY A 36 -19.25 -21.43 19.69
C GLY A 36 -20.35 -22.03 18.80
N PRO A 37 -20.02 -22.46 17.57
CA PRO A 37 -21.01 -23.01 16.64
C PRO A 37 -21.72 -24.26 17.19
N ALA A 38 -21.05 -25.02 18.06
CA ALA A 38 -21.56 -26.24 18.69
C ALA A 38 -22.12 -27.23 17.66
N LEU A 39 -21.37 -27.48 16.59
CA LEU A 39 -21.78 -28.43 15.53
C LEU A 39 -21.50 -29.88 15.99
N GLY A 40 -22.26 -30.82 15.43
CA GLY A 40 -21.95 -32.23 15.61
C GLY A 40 -20.66 -32.66 14.92
N ASP A 41 -19.96 -33.67 15.44
CA ASP A 41 -18.70 -34.19 14.92
C ASP A 41 -18.70 -34.45 13.41
N ASP A 42 -19.74 -35.15 12.91
CA ASP A 42 -19.89 -35.43 11.48
C ASP A 42 -20.02 -34.16 10.63
N ALA A 43 -20.75 -33.15 11.12
CA ALA A 43 -20.92 -31.87 10.42
C ALA A 43 -19.60 -31.07 10.39
N ALA A 44 -18.89 -31.01 11.51
CA ALA A 44 -17.61 -30.32 11.61
C ALA A 44 -16.55 -30.93 10.68
N LYS A 45 -16.44 -32.26 10.65
CA LYS A 45 -15.53 -33.00 9.75
C LYS A 45 -15.87 -32.78 8.27
N LYS A 46 -17.16 -32.81 7.91
CA LYS A 46 -17.60 -32.55 6.54
C LYS A 46 -17.33 -31.13 6.09
N ILE A 47 -17.45 -30.13 6.98
CA ILE A 47 -17.07 -28.75 6.69
C ILE A 47 -15.57 -28.70 6.38
N VAL A 48 -14.71 -29.22 7.25
CA VAL A 48 -13.27 -29.21 7.01
C VAL A 48 -12.89 -29.97 5.74
N GLN A 49 -13.54 -31.12 5.47
CA GLN A 49 -13.33 -31.85 4.22
C GLN A 49 -13.74 -31.03 2.99
N SER A 50 -14.83 -30.25 3.07
CA SER A 50 -15.28 -29.42 1.95
C SER A 50 -14.29 -28.30 1.60
N LEU A 51 -13.46 -27.86 2.56
CA LEU A 51 -12.41 -26.85 2.34
C LEU A 51 -11.18 -27.41 1.63
N SER A 52 -11.05 -28.73 1.52
CA SER A 52 -9.94 -29.38 0.80
C SER A 52 -10.21 -29.64 -0.68
N LEU A 53 -11.39 -29.27 -1.19
CA LEU A 53 -11.76 -29.45 -2.59
C LEU A 53 -10.85 -28.63 -3.51
N LYS A 54 -10.46 -29.24 -4.63
CA LYS A 54 -9.51 -28.63 -5.58
C LYS A 54 -10.12 -28.28 -6.93
N SER A 55 -11.41 -28.54 -7.12
CA SER A 55 -12.10 -28.21 -8.37
C SER A 55 -13.58 -27.88 -8.16
N ILE A 56 -14.11 -27.05 -9.06
CA ILE A 56 -15.56 -26.75 -9.12
C ILE A 56 -16.36 -28.02 -9.37
N LYS A 57 -15.81 -29.00 -10.09
CA LYS A 57 -16.46 -30.29 -10.29
C LYS A 57 -16.64 -31.06 -8.99
N GLU A 58 -15.65 -31.10 -8.13
CA GLU A 58 -15.74 -31.69 -6.79
C GLU A 58 -16.77 -30.96 -5.93
N LEU A 59 -16.77 -29.63 -5.98
CA LEU A 59 -17.74 -28.79 -5.29
C LEU A 59 -19.18 -29.13 -5.74
N SER A 60 -19.42 -29.19 -7.04
CA SER A 60 -20.71 -29.56 -7.61
C SER A 60 -21.16 -30.96 -7.16
N ALA A 61 -20.26 -31.94 -7.17
CA ALA A 61 -20.54 -33.29 -6.71
C ALA A 61 -20.92 -33.36 -5.22
N LEU A 62 -20.25 -32.53 -4.38
CA LEU A 62 -20.49 -32.48 -2.95
C LEU A 62 -21.83 -31.78 -2.60
N THR A 63 -22.11 -30.67 -3.27
CA THR A 63 -23.26 -29.81 -2.93
C THR A 63 -24.55 -30.23 -3.60
N GLY A 64 -24.47 -30.93 -4.75
CA GLY A 64 -25.64 -31.26 -5.56
C GLY A 64 -26.46 -30.02 -5.89
N ASP A 65 -27.77 -30.14 -5.93
CA ASP A 65 -28.69 -29.04 -6.27
C ASP A 65 -28.63 -27.86 -5.30
N LEU A 66 -28.19 -28.08 -4.04
CA LEU A 66 -28.05 -27.01 -3.05
C LEU A 66 -26.95 -26.00 -3.38
N GLY A 67 -26.01 -26.38 -4.23
CA GLY A 67 -24.86 -25.52 -4.61
C GLY A 67 -24.94 -24.96 -6.02
N ASN A 68 -26.04 -25.22 -6.75
CA ASN A 68 -26.14 -24.86 -8.18
C ASN A 68 -25.83 -23.38 -8.47
N ASP A 69 -26.37 -22.46 -7.68
CA ASP A 69 -26.13 -21.02 -7.88
C ASP A 69 -24.61 -20.65 -7.69
N ALA A 70 -24.00 -21.17 -6.63
CA ALA A 70 -22.57 -20.89 -6.35
C ALA A 70 -21.66 -21.55 -7.40
N VAL A 71 -21.99 -22.79 -7.84
CA VAL A 71 -21.28 -23.49 -8.91
C VAL A 71 -21.40 -22.72 -10.22
N ALA A 72 -22.58 -22.22 -10.57
CA ALA A 72 -22.84 -21.45 -11.77
C ALA A 72 -22.04 -20.11 -11.75
N GLU A 73 -22.06 -19.39 -10.61
CA GLU A 73 -21.29 -18.14 -10.44
C GLU A 73 -19.79 -18.38 -10.63
N LEU A 74 -19.24 -19.42 -9.98
CA LEU A 74 -17.81 -19.76 -10.12
C LEU A 74 -17.48 -20.19 -11.55
N THR A 75 -18.30 -21.01 -12.18
CA THR A 75 -18.11 -21.44 -13.58
C THR A 75 -18.06 -20.22 -14.49
N THR A 76 -19.03 -19.31 -14.38
CA THR A 76 -19.05 -18.07 -15.15
C THR A 76 -17.80 -17.22 -14.91
N LEU A 77 -17.30 -17.11 -13.65
CA LEU A 77 -16.08 -16.39 -13.35
C LEU A 77 -14.87 -16.95 -14.12
N PHE A 78 -14.70 -18.28 -14.14
CA PHE A 78 -13.57 -18.91 -14.84
C PHE A 78 -13.70 -18.80 -16.36
N GLU A 79 -14.90 -18.92 -16.92
CA GLU A 79 -15.17 -18.69 -18.34
C GLU A 79 -14.83 -17.25 -18.78
N VAL A 80 -15.25 -16.27 -17.97
CA VAL A 80 -14.93 -14.85 -18.20
C VAL A 80 -13.42 -14.62 -18.09
N ALA A 81 -12.75 -15.19 -17.10
CA ALA A 81 -11.30 -15.06 -16.94
C ALA A 81 -10.54 -15.68 -18.12
N GLU A 82 -10.99 -16.81 -18.65
CA GLU A 82 -10.43 -17.40 -19.86
C GLU A 82 -10.63 -16.49 -21.07
N ALA A 83 -11.82 -15.95 -21.25
CA ALA A 83 -12.09 -15.00 -22.34
C ALA A 83 -11.22 -13.72 -22.27
N TYR A 84 -10.85 -13.27 -21.09
CA TYR A 84 -9.91 -12.18 -20.87
C TYR A 84 -8.43 -12.58 -20.96
N GLY A 85 -8.11 -13.87 -21.04
CA GLY A 85 -6.73 -14.37 -21.07
C GLY A 85 -6.07 -14.44 -19.68
N PHE A 86 -6.87 -14.54 -18.61
CA PHE A 86 -6.40 -14.61 -17.21
C PHE A 86 -6.52 -16.00 -16.60
N ALA A 87 -6.90 -17.03 -17.34
CA ALA A 87 -7.10 -18.38 -16.82
C ALA A 87 -5.92 -18.90 -15.98
N ASP A 88 -4.68 -18.65 -16.43
CA ASP A 88 -3.44 -19.08 -15.75
C ASP A 88 -3.14 -18.30 -14.45
N TRP A 89 -3.91 -17.25 -14.17
CA TRP A 89 -3.72 -16.39 -13.00
C TRP A 89 -4.66 -16.72 -11.86
N ILE A 90 -5.73 -17.45 -12.12
CA ILE A 90 -6.72 -17.81 -11.12
C ILE A 90 -6.84 -19.32 -10.98
N LEU A 91 -7.08 -19.76 -9.77
CA LEU A 91 -7.36 -21.15 -9.47
C LEU A 91 -8.48 -21.26 -8.43
N PHE A 92 -9.23 -22.34 -8.48
CA PHE A 92 -10.22 -22.64 -7.47
C PHE A 92 -9.53 -23.19 -6.21
N ASP A 93 -9.83 -22.58 -5.07
CA ASP A 93 -9.41 -23.08 -3.76
C ASP A 93 -10.57 -22.90 -2.76
N ALA A 94 -11.13 -24.01 -2.30
CA ALA A 94 -12.25 -23.99 -1.36
C ALA A 94 -11.84 -23.55 0.05
N SER A 95 -10.54 -23.51 0.38
CA SER A 95 -10.03 -23.06 1.67
C SER A 95 -10.04 -21.53 1.81
N VAL A 96 -10.15 -20.80 0.71
CA VAL A 96 -10.25 -19.34 0.74
C VAL A 96 -11.59 -18.90 1.29
N VAL A 97 -11.64 -18.76 2.60
CA VAL A 97 -12.79 -18.25 3.36
C VAL A 97 -12.34 -17.00 4.09
N ARG A 98 -13.01 -15.90 3.84
CA ARG A 98 -12.70 -14.63 4.53
C ARG A 98 -13.46 -14.57 5.86
N GLY A 99 -12.76 -14.25 6.95
CA GLY A 99 -13.34 -14.11 8.29
C GLY A 99 -14.30 -12.92 8.48
N LEU A 100 -14.78 -12.31 7.40
CA LEU A 100 -15.67 -11.15 7.39
C LEU A 100 -17.08 -11.55 6.94
N ALA A 101 -18.04 -11.48 7.84
CA ALA A 101 -19.41 -11.97 7.64
C ALA A 101 -20.25 -11.17 6.62
N TYR A 102 -19.76 -10.09 6.08
CA TYR A 102 -20.50 -9.25 5.13
C TYR A 102 -20.42 -9.74 3.67
N TYR A 103 -19.55 -10.68 3.35
CA TYR A 103 -19.48 -11.24 1.99
C TYR A 103 -20.74 -12.02 1.64
N THR A 104 -21.21 -11.84 0.42
CA THR A 104 -22.48 -12.43 -0.07
C THR A 104 -22.28 -13.28 -1.31
N GLY A 105 -21.08 -13.39 -1.84
CA GLY A 105 -20.79 -14.16 -3.04
C GLY A 105 -19.31 -14.56 -3.09
N ILE A 106 -18.74 -14.60 -4.28
CA ILE A 106 -17.34 -15.00 -4.50
C ILE A 106 -16.39 -14.16 -3.66
N VAL A 107 -15.45 -14.82 -3.00
CA VAL A 107 -14.29 -14.22 -2.32
C VAL A 107 -13.02 -14.67 -2.99
N PHE A 108 -11.96 -13.88 -2.86
CA PHE A 108 -10.65 -14.19 -3.44
C PHE A 108 -9.51 -13.69 -2.59
N GLU A 109 -8.37 -14.30 -2.76
CA GLU A 109 -7.08 -13.83 -2.26
C GLU A 109 -6.02 -13.92 -3.36
N GLY A 110 -5.11 -12.95 -3.37
CA GLY A 110 -3.97 -12.94 -4.29
C GLY A 110 -2.68 -13.23 -3.56
N PHE A 111 -1.91 -14.19 -4.07
CA PHE A 111 -0.63 -14.61 -3.51
C PHE A 111 0.49 -14.51 -4.55
N ASP A 112 1.73 -14.42 -4.10
CA ASP A 112 2.87 -14.77 -4.94
C ASP A 112 2.82 -16.26 -5.30
N ARG A 113 3.27 -16.61 -6.51
CA ARG A 113 3.22 -18.00 -6.99
C ARG A 113 4.02 -18.99 -6.14
N LYS A 114 5.02 -18.53 -5.39
CA LYS A 114 5.76 -19.37 -4.45
C LYS A 114 4.94 -19.71 -3.19
N GLY A 115 3.98 -18.85 -2.82
CA GLY A 115 3.13 -19.03 -1.65
C GLY A 115 3.86 -18.86 -0.30
N GLU A 116 5.04 -18.29 -0.28
CA GLU A 116 5.85 -18.10 0.93
C GLU A 116 5.42 -16.86 1.74
N LEU A 117 4.90 -15.86 1.04
CA LEU A 117 4.42 -14.63 1.66
C LEU A 117 2.93 -14.71 1.97
N ARG A 118 2.48 -13.82 2.86
CA ARG A 118 1.04 -13.62 3.10
C ARG A 118 0.33 -13.15 1.83
N ALA A 119 -1.01 -13.24 1.83
CA ALA A 119 -1.82 -12.68 0.76
C ALA A 119 -1.47 -11.20 0.49
N ILE A 120 -1.23 -10.87 -0.77
CA ILE A 120 -0.94 -9.51 -1.26
C ILE A 120 -2.23 -8.69 -1.22
N CYS A 121 -3.33 -9.30 -1.63
CA CYS A 121 -4.66 -8.70 -1.64
C CYS A 121 -5.71 -9.73 -1.31
N GLY A 122 -6.90 -9.26 -0.95
CA GLY A 122 -8.04 -10.14 -0.75
C GLY A 122 -9.33 -9.36 -0.67
N GLY A 123 -10.38 -9.95 -1.19
CA GLY A 123 -11.66 -9.29 -1.29
C GLY A 123 -12.79 -10.23 -1.68
N GLY A 124 -13.89 -9.65 -2.17
CA GLY A 124 -15.04 -10.40 -2.64
C GLY A 124 -16.25 -9.52 -2.88
N ARG A 125 -17.39 -10.19 -3.10
CA ARG A 125 -18.69 -9.57 -3.32
C ARG A 125 -19.41 -9.36 -1.98
N TYR A 126 -20.00 -8.18 -1.77
CA TYR A 126 -20.68 -7.82 -0.51
C TYR A 126 -21.91 -6.93 -0.75
N ASP A 127 -22.92 -7.45 -1.41
CA ASP A 127 -24.11 -6.71 -1.85
C ASP A 127 -24.94 -6.11 -0.70
N LYS A 128 -24.84 -6.68 0.50
CA LYS A 128 -25.62 -6.26 1.68
C LYS A 128 -24.87 -5.32 2.62
N LEU A 129 -23.63 -4.96 2.31
CA LEU A 129 -22.80 -4.16 3.23
C LEU A 129 -23.46 -2.81 3.56
N LEU A 130 -23.98 -2.08 2.57
CA LEU A 130 -24.65 -0.81 2.81
C LEU A 130 -25.95 -0.94 3.63
N SER A 131 -26.62 -2.08 3.55
CA SER A 131 -27.80 -2.33 4.38
C SER A 131 -27.46 -2.43 5.86
N LEU A 132 -26.26 -2.89 6.22
CA LEU A 132 -25.76 -2.90 7.60
C LEU A 132 -25.51 -1.48 8.15
N TYR A 133 -25.33 -0.51 7.26
CA TYR A 133 -25.20 0.92 7.60
C TYR A 133 -26.48 1.71 7.39
N GLY A 134 -27.64 1.02 7.29
CA GLY A 134 -28.96 1.65 7.26
C GLY A 134 -29.48 1.99 5.86
N SER A 135 -28.85 1.52 4.79
CA SER A 135 -29.43 1.66 3.45
C SER A 135 -30.75 0.88 3.35
N PRO A 136 -31.84 1.48 2.87
CA PRO A 136 -33.11 0.80 2.67
C PRO A 136 -33.10 -0.15 1.45
N THR A 137 -32.09 -0.06 0.62
CA THR A 137 -31.95 -0.87 -0.60
C THR A 137 -30.67 -1.69 -0.58
N VAL A 138 -30.72 -2.87 -1.18
CA VAL A 138 -29.54 -3.69 -1.45
C VAL A 138 -28.78 -3.03 -2.61
N VAL A 139 -27.49 -2.77 -2.40
CA VAL A 139 -26.60 -2.18 -3.41
C VAL A 139 -25.50 -3.19 -3.73
N PRO A 140 -25.53 -3.83 -4.92
CA PRO A 140 -24.48 -4.74 -5.32
C PRO A 140 -23.12 -4.07 -5.31
N ALA A 141 -22.16 -4.70 -4.62
CA ALA A 141 -20.82 -4.15 -4.51
C ALA A 141 -19.77 -5.26 -4.41
N CYS A 142 -18.58 -4.97 -4.90
CA CYS A 142 -17.39 -5.79 -4.71
C CYS A 142 -16.19 -4.90 -4.44
N GLY A 143 -15.17 -5.45 -3.82
CA GLY A 143 -13.95 -4.72 -3.56
C GLY A 143 -12.91 -5.58 -2.85
N PHE A 144 -11.73 -5.02 -2.68
CA PHE A 144 -10.62 -5.73 -2.05
C PHE A 144 -9.70 -4.77 -1.30
N GLY A 145 -8.99 -5.31 -0.31
CA GLY A 145 -7.86 -4.68 0.32
C GLY A 145 -6.55 -5.12 -0.34
N PHE A 146 -5.62 -4.20 -0.50
CA PHE A 146 -4.30 -4.45 -1.08
C PHE A 146 -3.22 -4.10 -0.06
N GLY A 147 -2.32 -5.05 0.26
CA GLY A 147 -1.28 -4.86 1.28
C GLY A 147 0.01 -4.32 0.68
N ASP A 148 0.38 -3.08 0.98
CA ASP A 148 1.63 -2.45 0.57
C ASP A 148 2.86 -3.15 1.15
N CYS A 149 2.83 -3.55 2.41
CA CYS A 149 3.95 -4.22 3.07
C CYS A 149 4.36 -5.52 2.36
N VAL A 150 3.38 -6.38 2.00
CA VAL A 150 3.67 -7.66 1.32
C VAL A 150 4.22 -7.42 -0.08
N VAL A 151 3.69 -6.43 -0.80
CA VAL A 151 4.21 -6.03 -2.12
C VAL A 151 5.64 -5.53 -2.02
N MET A 152 5.95 -4.71 -1.02
CA MET A 152 7.32 -4.22 -0.80
C MET A 152 8.30 -5.35 -0.52
N GLU A 153 7.92 -6.34 0.30
CA GLU A 153 8.75 -7.53 0.56
C GLU A 153 8.96 -8.34 -0.73
N LEU A 154 7.90 -8.57 -1.49
CA LEU A 154 7.97 -9.30 -2.75
C LEU A 154 8.86 -8.61 -3.79
N LEU A 155 8.74 -7.28 -3.94
CA LEU A 155 9.60 -6.49 -4.83
C LEU A 155 11.07 -6.55 -4.40
N ARG A 156 11.33 -6.53 -3.08
CA ARG A 156 12.69 -6.67 -2.52
C ARG A 156 13.27 -8.06 -2.80
N GLU A 157 12.49 -9.12 -2.57
CA GLU A 157 12.90 -10.49 -2.84
C GLU A 157 13.23 -10.73 -4.32
N LYS A 158 12.43 -10.13 -5.20
CA LYS A 158 12.64 -10.21 -6.66
C LYS A 158 13.74 -9.27 -7.17
N GLY A 159 14.32 -8.42 -6.34
CA GLY A 159 15.35 -7.45 -6.74
C GLY A 159 14.85 -6.36 -7.70
N VAL A 160 13.54 -6.12 -7.74
CA VAL A 160 12.91 -5.12 -8.64
C VAL A 160 12.35 -3.91 -7.88
N LEU A 161 12.65 -3.82 -6.58
CA LEU A 161 12.28 -2.65 -5.80
C LEU A 161 13.05 -1.43 -6.35
N PRO A 162 12.37 -0.37 -6.81
CA PRO A 162 13.04 0.81 -7.33
C PRO A 162 13.82 1.52 -6.21
N THR A 163 15.03 1.94 -6.52
CA THR A 163 15.78 2.83 -5.64
C THR A 163 15.18 4.22 -5.75
N LEU A 164 14.41 4.61 -4.74
CA LEU A 164 13.86 5.95 -4.65
C LEU A 164 14.92 6.85 -4.02
N THR A 165 15.71 7.52 -4.84
CA THR A 165 16.54 8.64 -4.38
C THR A 165 15.68 9.90 -4.39
N PRO A 166 15.59 10.63 -3.27
CA PRO A 166 14.98 11.95 -3.30
C PRO A 166 15.86 12.84 -4.17
N ASN A 167 15.45 13.10 -5.40
CA ASN A 167 16.16 13.99 -6.32
C ASN A 167 15.83 15.44 -5.94
N LEU A 168 16.42 15.90 -4.82
CA LEU A 168 16.22 17.27 -4.37
C LEU A 168 17.18 18.22 -5.08
N ASP A 169 16.61 19.17 -5.82
CA ASP A 169 17.40 20.22 -6.45
C ASP A 169 18.00 21.15 -5.42
N PHE A 170 17.21 21.47 -4.37
CA PHE A 170 17.59 22.40 -3.33
C PHE A 170 17.17 21.95 -1.94
N VAL A 171 18.02 22.26 -0.96
CA VAL A 171 17.68 22.28 0.46
C VAL A 171 17.80 23.71 0.96
N VAL A 172 16.71 24.32 1.38
CA VAL A 172 16.69 25.70 1.89
C VAL A 172 16.85 25.68 3.40
N VAL A 173 17.79 26.47 3.91
CA VAL A 173 18.17 26.50 5.32
C VAL A 173 18.15 27.94 5.85
N ALA A 174 17.44 28.16 6.95
CA ALA A 174 17.45 29.41 7.69
C ALA A 174 18.57 29.40 8.74
N PHE A 175 19.36 30.46 8.83
CA PHE A 175 20.40 30.65 9.87
C PHE A 175 19.78 30.73 11.28
N ASN A 176 18.68 31.47 11.44
CA ASN A 176 17.99 31.68 12.70
C ASN A 176 16.47 31.79 12.49
N ASN A 177 15.72 31.98 13.56
CA ASN A 177 14.27 32.11 13.51
C ASN A 177 13.77 33.33 12.72
N GLU A 178 14.53 34.42 12.68
CA GLU A 178 14.16 35.61 11.92
C GLU A 178 14.19 35.34 10.42
N MET A 179 15.17 34.55 9.96
CA MET A 179 15.32 34.16 8.56
C MET A 179 14.35 33.06 8.12
N ARG A 180 13.64 32.44 9.05
CA ARG A 180 12.78 31.28 8.77
C ARG A 180 11.68 31.57 7.74
N LEU A 181 10.96 32.69 7.88
CA LEU A 181 9.88 33.04 6.95
C LEU A 181 10.42 33.36 5.56
N HIS A 182 11.60 34.00 5.48
CA HIS A 182 12.27 34.26 4.24
C HIS A 182 12.70 32.97 3.53
N ALA A 183 13.24 32.00 4.27
CA ALA A 183 13.61 30.68 3.75
C ALA A 183 12.38 29.93 3.21
N VAL A 184 11.23 29.96 3.92
CA VAL A 184 9.98 29.37 3.46
C VAL A 184 9.47 30.05 2.19
N GLY A 185 9.55 31.38 2.11
CA GLY A 185 9.15 32.14 0.91
C GLY A 185 9.99 31.77 -0.32
N LEU A 186 11.33 31.69 -0.15
CA LEU A 186 12.23 31.24 -1.22
C LEU A 186 11.97 29.81 -1.66
N ALA A 187 11.74 28.90 -0.72
CA ALA A 187 11.39 27.52 -1.05
C ALA A 187 10.06 27.44 -1.84
N ALA A 188 9.07 28.26 -1.50
CA ALA A 188 7.83 28.33 -2.24
C ALA A 188 8.05 28.86 -3.68
N GLN A 189 8.88 29.88 -3.83
CA GLN A 189 9.27 30.43 -5.14
C GLN A 189 9.97 29.38 -6.02
N LEU A 190 10.95 28.66 -5.47
CA LEU A 190 11.65 27.59 -6.18
C LEU A 190 10.73 26.45 -6.57
N ARG A 191 9.83 26.01 -5.67
CA ARG A 191 8.82 24.99 -5.97
C ARG A 191 7.85 25.45 -7.06
N GLY A 192 7.42 26.72 -7.01
CA GLY A 192 6.58 27.32 -8.06
C GLY A 192 7.24 27.32 -9.43
N ALA A 193 8.57 27.34 -9.50
CA ALA A 193 9.35 27.22 -10.72
C ALA A 193 9.62 25.74 -11.13
N GLY A 194 9.09 24.76 -10.41
CA GLY A 194 9.20 23.33 -10.75
C GLY A 194 10.36 22.60 -10.10
N PHE A 195 11.16 23.24 -9.23
CA PHE A 195 12.25 22.57 -8.53
C PHE A 195 11.74 21.68 -7.37
N ALA A 196 12.40 20.54 -7.18
CA ALA A 196 12.25 19.71 -5.99
C ALA A 196 13.01 20.32 -4.81
N VAL A 197 12.27 20.80 -3.79
CA VAL A 197 12.86 21.59 -2.70
C VAL A 197 12.44 21.05 -1.34
N ASP A 198 13.42 20.81 -0.48
CA ASP A 198 13.20 20.59 0.95
C ASP A 198 13.57 21.85 1.77
N VAL A 199 12.94 22.00 2.93
CA VAL A 199 13.21 23.08 3.87
C VAL A 199 13.61 22.50 5.20
N LEU A 200 14.83 22.79 5.64
CA LEU A 200 15.25 22.40 6.97
C LEU A 200 14.48 23.23 8.02
N LEU A 201 13.48 22.59 8.66
CA LEU A 201 12.53 23.24 9.55
C LEU A 201 13.19 23.89 10.79
N ALA A 202 14.25 23.26 11.32
CA ALA A 202 14.99 23.79 12.45
C ALA A 202 16.15 24.67 11.96
N PRO A 203 16.17 25.97 12.30
CA PRO A 203 17.27 26.87 11.92
C PRO A 203 18.63 26.33 12.37
N LYS A 204 19.66 26.53 11.55
CA LYS A 204 21.02 26.05 11.82
C LYS A 204 22.03 27.18 11.68
N LYS A 205 22.57 27.65 12.80
CA LYS A 205 23.66 28.59 12.84
C LYS A 205 24.98 28.00 12.32
N HIS A 206 25.15 26.69 12.44
CA HIS A 206 26.33 25.96 11.97
C HIS A 206 26.10 25.42 10.57
N VAL A 207 26.81 25.92 9.62
CA VAL A 207 26.73 25.60 8.19
C VAL A 207 27.00 24.11 7.95
N ASP A 208 27.96 23.52 8.67
CA ASP A 208 28.30 22.09 8.55
C ASP A 208 27.10 21.15 8.83
N LYS A 209 26.24 21.52 9.80
CA LYS A 209 25.04 20.75 10.11
C LYS A 209 23.98 20.88 9.02
N ALA A 210 23.94 22.00 8.32
CA ALA A 210 23.07 22.20 7.18
C ALA A 210 23.52 21.34 5.99
N PHE A 211 24.80 21.29 5.72
CA PHE A 211 25.37 20.45 4.66
C PHE A 211 25.21 18.96 4.97
N SER A 212 25.50 18.53 6.19
CA SER A 212 25.27 17.14 6.61
C SER A 212 23.80 16.71 6.47
N TYR A 213 22.87 17.63 6.67
CA TYR A 213 21.45 17.36 6.42
C TYR A 213 21.17 17.21 4.94
N ALA A 214 21.67 18.16 4.12
CA ALA A 214 21.46 18.13 2.68
C ALA A 214 22.05 16.86 2.03
N ASP A 215 23.24 16.44 2.47
CA ASP A 215 23.84 15.18 2.02
C ASP A 215 22.99 13.96 2.40
N ARG A 216 22.44 13.93 3.61
CA ARG A 216 21.59 12.81 4.07
C ARG A 216 20.31 12.68 3.27
N VAL A 217 19.74 13.78 2.79
CA VAL A 217 18.51 13.78 1.98
C VAL A 217 18.80 13.84 0.47
N ASP A 218 20.05 13.62 0.09
CA ASP A 218 20.55 13.66 -1.29
C ASP A 218 20.21 14.97 -2.02
N GLY A 219 20.29 16.09 -1.29
CA GLY A 219 20.08 17.41 -1.86
C GLY A 219 21.29 17.86 -2.69
N ARG A 220 21.04 18.31 -3.91
CA ARG A 220 22.11 18.76 -4.80
C ARG A 220 22.69 20.10 -4.38
N ARG A 221 21.84 21.05 -4.00
CA ARG A 221 22.26 22.41 -3.63
C ARG A 221 21.66 22.84 -2.31
N VAL A 222 22.40 23.64 -1.58
CA VAL A 222 21.91 24.31 -0.36
C VAL A 222 21.72 25.80 -0.65
N VAL A 223 20.53 26.33 -0.34
CA VAL A 223 20.27 27.76 -0.26
C VAL A 223 20.27 28.16 1.20
N PHE A 224 21.29 28.90 1.60
CA PHE A 224 21.49 29.34 2.97
C PHE A 224 21.02 30.78 3.12
N VAL A 225 20.02 31.00 3.96
CA VAL A 225 19.44 32.31 4.21
C VAL A 225 19.93 32.83 5.55
N ALA A 226 20.89 33.76 5.48
CA ALA A 226 21.54 34.34 6.64
C ALA A 226 21.36 35.87 6.69
N PRO A 227 21.41 36.49 7.90
CA PRO A 227 21.10 37.92 8.08
C PRO A 227 21.97 38.85 7.25
N ASP A 228 23.26 38.58 7.18
CA ASP A 228 24.23 39.45 6.50
C ASP A 228 24.02 39.48 4.98
N GLU A 229 23.82 38.32 4.37
CA GLU A 229 23.52 38.19 2.95
C GLU A 229 22.11 38.73 2.66
N TRP A 230 21.15 38.47 3.53
CA TRP A 230 19.79 38.94 3.36
C TRP A 230 19.68 40.47 3.40
N ALA A 231 20.42 41.12 4.29
CA ALA A 231 20.51 42.60 4.34
C ALA A 231 21.02 43.21 3.03
N GLN A 232 21.83 42.45 2.28
CA GLN A 232 22.33 42.81 0.95
C GLN A 232 21.41 42.34 -0.20
N LYS A 233 20.21 41.84 0.12
CA LYS A 233 19.29 41.19 -0.82
C LYS A 233 19.89 40.00 -1.57
N LYS A 234 20.69 39.20 -0.89
CA LYS A 234 21.35 38.02 -1.44
C LYS A 234 21.07 36.79 -0.61
N VAL A 235 21.23 35.63 -1.22
CA VAL A 235 21.28 34.32 -0.57
C VAL A 235 22.49 33.55 -1.07
N ARG A 236 23.09 32.76 -0.19
CA ARG A 236 24.19 31.89 -0.55
C ARG A 236 23.71 30.57 -1.09
N VAL A 237 24.14 30.23 -2.29
CA VAL A 237 23.83 28.94 -2.94
C VAL A 237 25.13 28.16 -3.07
N LYS A 238 25.15 26.92 -2.58
CA LYS A 238 26.25 25.98 -2.72
C LYS A 238 25.81 24.72 -3.41
N ASP A 239 26.49 24.35 -4.50
CA ASP A 239 26.30 23.04 -5.16
C ASP A 239 27.22 22.01 -4.47
N LEU A 240 26.61 21.00 -3.84
CA LEU A 240 27.33 19.96 -3.09
C LEU A 240 27.97 18.92 -4.00
N ARG A 241 27.58 18.87 -5.26
CA ARG A 241 28.06 17.90 -6.26
C ARG A 241 29.07 18.50 -7.22
N ALA A 242 29.27 19.83 -7.18
CA ALA A 242 30.28 20.50 -7.99
C ALA A 242 31.72 20.22 -7.48
N PRO A 243 32.73 20.12 -8.37
CA PRO A 243 34.13 20.02 -8.00
C PRO A 243 34.58 21.14 -7.07
N GLU A 244 35.66 20.93 -6.28
CA GLU A 244 36.15 21.92 -5.33
C GLU A 244 36.70 23.19 -6.02
N ASP A 245 37.20 23.04 -7.23
CA ASP A 245 37.79 24.11 -8.05
C ASP A 245 36.76 24.83 -8.94
N ASP A 246 35.48 24.42 -8.89
CA ASP A 246 34.42 25.10 -9.65
C ASP A 246 34.15 26.49 -9.04
N PRO A 247 34.34 27.58 -9.79
CA PRO A 247 34.08 28.95 -9.30
C PRO A 247 32.58 29.16 -8.95
N ASN A 248 31.69 28.37 -9.50
CA ASN A 248 30.25 28.43 -9.24
C ASN A 248 29.79 27.48 -8.12
N LYS A 249 30.71 26.72 -7.49
CA LYS A 249 30.38 25.80 -6.41
C LYS A 249 29.67 26.49 -5.25
N GLN A 250 30.08 27.73 -4.91
CA GLN A 250 29.44 28.55 -3.90
C GLN A 250 29.37 29.99 -4.35
N VAL A 251 28.18 30.52 -4.49
CA VAL A 251 27.90 31.87 -4.98
C VAL A 251 26.86 32.58 -4.16
N ASP A 252 26.94 33.89 -4.06
CA ASP A 252 25.91 34.73 -3.49
C ASP A 252 25.01 35.27 -4.62
N LEU A 253 23.78 34.85 -4.67
CA LEU A 253 22.82 35.21 -5.70
C LEU A 253 21.80 36.25 -5.19
N PRO A 254 21.30 37.14 -6.06
CA PRO A 254 20.27 38.10 -5.66
C PRO A 254 18.97 37.39 -5.30
N VAL A 255 18.29 37.88 -4.28
CA VAL A 255 16.94 37.39 -3.90
C VAL A 255 15.93 37.80 -4.98
N ASP A 256 15.97 39.07 -5.39
CA ASP A 256 15.18 39.57 -6.51
C ASP A 256 15.83 39.06 -7.82
N GLY A 257 15.06 38.21 -8.56
CA GLY A 257 15.59 37.57 -9.77
C GLY A 257 16.39 36.28 -9.53
N LEU A 258 16.25 35.63 -8.38
CA LEU A 258 16.94 34.37 -8.06
C LEU A 258 16.78 33.31 -9.15
N LEU A 259 15.58 33.16 -9.69
CA LEU A 259 15.30 32.16 -10.73
C LEU A 259 16.06 32.47 -12.04
N ASP A 260 16.16 33.73 -12.43
CA ASP A 260 16.92 34.15 -13.61
C ASP A 260 18.42 33.91 -13.41
N ALA A 261 18.93 34.21 -12.21
CA ALA A 261 20.32 33.96 -11.86
C ALA A 261 20.64 32.45 -11.89
N LEU A 262 19.78 31.60 -11.37
CA LEU A 262 19.94 30.16 -11.44
C LEU A 262 19.87 29.64 -12.89
N ALA A 263 18.95 30.17 -13.70
CA ALA A 263 18.84 29.83 -15.11
C ALA A 263 20.09 30.22 -15.91
N ALA A 264 20.69 31.38 -15.62
CA ALA A 264 21.95 31.82 -16.21
C ALA A 264 23.12 30.89 -15.88
N MET A 265 23.10 30.24 -14.72
CA MET A 265 24.05 29.19 -14.32
C MET A 265 23.76 27.81 -14.89
N GLY A 266 22.73 27.69 -15.75
CA GLY A 266 22.29 26.41 -16.32
C GLY A 266 21.51 25.52 -15.34
N VAL A 267 21.06 26.05 -14.21
CA VAL A 267 20.27 25.31 -13.20
C VAL A 267 18.80 25.36 -13.64
N ARG A 268 18.26 24.20 -13.98
CA ARG A 268 16.86 24.04 -14.41
C ARG A 268 16.18 22.95 -13.57
N PRO A 269 14.85 23.01 -13.40
CA PRO A 269 14.10 21.92 -12.78
C PRO A 269 14.21 20.66 -13.64
N ASN A 270 14.21 19.50 -12.97
CA ASN A 270 14.27 18.17 -13.60
C ASN A 270 12.98 17.82 -14.34
#